data_c438687f254b869f0d738f8d44447ca4
#
_entry.id   c438687f254b869f0d738f8d44447ca4
#
_cell.length_a   1.000
_cell.length_b   1.000
_cell.length_c   1.000
_cell.angle_alpha   90.00
_cell.angle_beta   90.00
_cell.angle_gamma   90.00
#
_symmetry.space_group_name_H-M   'P 1'
#
loop_
_entity.id
_entity.type
_entity.pdbx_description
1 polymer ?
#
loop_
_entity_poly.entity_id
_entity_poly.type
_entity_poly.pdbx_seq_one_letter_code
_entity_poly.pdbx_strand_id
1 'polypeptide(L)'
;MMRASSLGSLRGLAIGLALSIVLAAPGAGAALAQAEFSVKAQQAILMDADTGAIMYQRNADELMYPASMSKLMTLAVVFKALKAGEIKLSDEFLMSENAWRKGGAPSGTSAMFVPLGTKATVEELIKGITVQSGNDAAISIAENMAGAEDVFADRMTQEARDLGLKKSVFKNATGLYQPEHQMTARELAMLARHAIQEYPDYYGYFAVKEFLYRKHKFINRNPLMNLVAGIDGLKTGYIKESGYGIVASAKQEGRRLIAVLNGCATAEERRDEARRLLEWGFKNFSEVKLFDAGEVIGHARVWGGERMFVPLTGNGDVSIWLARQPANPRLRALIIYNGPLKPPLRKGEQVARLRVTTPSETTNEVPLYVAEDVGRAGVMRRGLDTLLYLATRWIP
;
A
#
# COMPACT_ATOMS: atom_id res chain seq x y z
N MET A 1 15.86 -46.62 8.45
CA MET A 1 16.07 -45.31 9.10
C MET A 1 16.91 -44.45 8.18
N MET A 2 16.30 -43.65 7.32
CA MET A 2 16.98 -42.69 6.47
C MET A 2 16.37 -41.33 6.74
N ARG A 3 17.16 -40.40 7.23
CA ARG A 3 16.78 -39.00 7.47
C ARG A 3 16.82 -38.24 6.12
N ALA A 4 15.70 -37.66 5.75
CA ALA A 4 15.64 -36.72 4.65
C ALA A 4 16.18 -35.34 5.15
N SER A 5 17.21 -34.84 4.48
CA SER A 5 17.77 -33.51 4.69
C SER A 5 16.95 -32.48 3.90
N SER A 6 16.52 -31.43 4.59
CA SER A 6 15.81 -30.28 4.07
C SER A 6 16.66 -29.50 3.05
N LEU A 7 16.13 -29.28 1.87
CA LEU A 7 16.66 -28.35 0.86
C LEU A 7 16.44 -26.91 1.31
N GLY A 8 17.54 -26.22 1.59
CA GLY A 8 17.54 -24.80 1.90
C GLY A 8 17.14 -23.94 0.70
N SER A 9 16.31 -22.94 0.94
CA SER A 9 15.88 -21.94 -0.01
C SER A 9 17.07 -21.11 -0.53
N LEU A 10 17.36 -21.20 -1.82
CA LEU A 10 18.32 -20.35 -2.54
C LEU A 10 17.79 -18.91 -2.60
N ARG A 11 18.29 -18.04 -1.74
CA ARG A 11 18.11 -16.58 -1.86
C ARG A 11 19.00 -16.09 -3.01
N GLY A 12 18.38 -15.67 -4.11
CA GLY A 12 19.06 -15.03 -5.23
C GLY A 12 19.62 -13.66 -4.83
N LEU A 13 20.94 -13.48 -4.98
CA LEU A 13 21.64 -12.21 -4.77
C LEU A 13 21.29 -11.24 -5.91
N ALA A 14 20.77 -10.07 -5.57
CA ALA A 14 20.50 -8.99 -6.53
C ALA A 14 21.84 -8.30 -6.89
N ILE A 15 22.29 -8.41 -8.15
CA ILE A 15 23.42 -7.63 -8.65
C ILE A 15 22.89 -6.29 -9.12
N GLY A 16 23.15 -5.22 -8.37
CA GLY A 16 22.79 -3.87 -8.73
C GLY A 16 23.90 -3.19 -9.54
N LEU A 17 23.60 -2.72 -10.75
CA LEU A 17 24.45 -1.77 -11.47
C LEU A 17 24.10 -0.36 -10.99
N ALA A 18 25.00 0.33 -10.30
CA ALA A 18 24.79 1.69 -9.84
C ALA A 18 25.13 2.68 -10.97
N LEU A 19 24.13 3.38 -11.49
CA LEU A 19 24.30 4.49 -12.41
C LEU A 19 24.15 5.80 -11.64
N SER A 20 25.23 6.59 -11.51
CA SER A 20 25.17 7.90 -10.86
C SER A 20 24.97 8.98 -11.90
N ILE A 21 23.79 9.57 -11.96
CA ILE A 21 23.48 10.71 -12.83
C ILE A 21 23.71 11.99 -12.01
N VAL A 22 24.67 12.82 -12.42
CA VAL A 22 24.91 14.13 -11.82
C VAL A 22 24.37 15.20 -12.77
N LEU A 23 23.27 15.83 -12.39
CA LEU A 23 22.76 17.03 -13.03
C LEU A 23 23.50 18.24 -12.45
N ALA A 24 24.40 18.87 -13.22
CA ALA A 24 25.12 20.06 -12.79
C ALA A 24 24.40 21.31 -13.30
N ALA A 25 24.04 22.22 -12.38
CA ALA A 25 23.66 23.59 -12.71
C ALA A 25 24.48 24.60 -11.86
N PRO A 26 24.94 25.75 -12.42
CA PRO A 26 25.69 26.73 -11.68
C PRO A 26 24.79 27.72 -10.94
N GLY A 27 25.04 27.92 -9.65
CA GLY A 27 24.34 28.93 -8.84
C GLY A 27 24.51 28.72 -7.35
N ALA A 28 25.62 29.22 -6.77
CA ALA A 28 25.77 29.29 -5.31
C ALA A 28 24.96 30.48 -4.77
N GLY A 29 23.71 30.19 -4.35
CA GLY A 29 22.93 31.07 -3.51
C GLY A 29 22.84 30.42 -2.12
N ALA A 30 23.11 31.17 -1.04
CA ALA A 30 22.99 30.73 0.34
C ALA A 30 21.58 30.15 0.58
N ALA A 31 21.46 28.84 0.60
CA ALA A 31 20.24 28.15 0.98
C ALA A 31 20.07 28.37 2.49
N LEU A 32 19.14 29.25 2.88
CA LEU A 32 18.53 29.21 4.19
C LEU A 32 18.03 27.77 4.38
N ALA A 33 18.58 27.06 5.35
CA ALA A 33 18.12 25.73 5.71
C ALA A 33 16.63 25.80 6.00
N GLN A 34 15.80 25.44 5.05
CA GLN A 34 14.36 25.35 5.24
C GLN A 34 14.15 24.23 6.23
N ALA A 35 13.49 24.52 7.36
CA ALA A 35 13.21 23.51 8.38
C ALA A 35 12.60 22.27 7.70
N GLU A 36 13.23 21.13 7.92
CA GLU A 36 12.81 19.86 7.34
C GLU A 36 11.36 19.58 7.76
N PHE A 37 10.50 19.30 6.79
CA PHE A 37 9.09 19.02 7.08
C PHE A 37 8.98 17.80 8.00
N SER A 38 8.25 17.92 9.10
CA SER A 38 8.00 16.82 10.01
C SER A 38 6.57 16.86 10.53
N VAL A 39 6.05 15.68 10.88
CA VAL A 39 4.77 15.50 11.54
C VAL A 39 4.97 15.03 12.99
N LYS A 40 4.01 15.30 13.86
CA LYS A 40 4.06 14.87 15.26
C LYS A 40 3.70 13.40 15.46
N ALA A 41 2.93 12.80 14.53
CA ALA A 41 2.57 11.39 14.58
C ALA A 41 3.79 10.49 14.79
N GLN A 42 3.64 9.41 15.56
CA GLN A 42 4.74 8.46 15.82
C GLN A 42 5.12 7.69 14.55
N GLN A 43 4.13 7.21 13.82
CA GLN A 43 4.31 6.57 12.51
C GLN A 43 3.56 7.38 11.46
N ALA A 44 4.22 7.65 10.34
CA ALA A 44 3.60 8.35 9.22
C ALA A 44 4.19 7.95 7.87
N ILE A 45 3.36 8.03 6.83
CA ILE A 45 3.78 7.88 5.44
C ILE A 45 2.89 8.73 4.52
N LEU A 46 3.49 9.30 3.49
CA LEU A 46 2.80 9.91 2.36
C LEU A 46 3.20 9.20 1.09
N MET A 47 2.24 8.68 0.36
CA MET A 47 2.42 7.89 -0.85
C MET A 47 1.61 8.50 -2.00
N ASP A 48 2.19 8.52 -3.18
CA ASP A 48 1.46 8.75 -4.43
C ASP A 48 0.68 7.47 -4.79
N ALA A 49 -0.62 7.58 -5.01
CA ALA A 49 -1.47 6.40 -5.19
C ALA A 49 -1.25 5.72 -6.55
N ASP A 50 -0.88 6.47 -7.58
CA ASP A 50 -0.73 5.93 -8.93
C ASP A 50 0.61 5.20 -9.07
N THR A 51 1.68 5.84 -8.66
CA THR A 51 3.05 5.29 -8.81
C THR A 51 3.51 4.44 -7.62
N GLY A 52 2.92 4.64 -6.43
CA GLY A 52 3.41 4.05 -5.17
C GLY A 52 4.66 4.77 -4.61
N ALA A 53 5.04 5.91 -5.19
CA ALA A 53 6.19 6.70 -4.75
C ALA A 53 6.00 7.19 -3.31
N ILE A 54 7.02 7.01 -2.48
CA ILE A 54 7.04 7.48 -1.10
C ILE A 54 7.62 8.89 -1.06
N MET A 55 6.81 9.86 -0.62
CA MET A 55 7.18 11.26 -0.54
C MET A 55 7.61 11.70 0.85
N TYR A 56 7.08 11.04 1.86
CA TYR A 56 7.41 11.25 3.27
C TYR A 56 7.29 9.93 4.01
N GLN A 57 8.18 9.69 4.96
CA GLN A 57 8.05 8.57 5.89
C GLN A 57 8.68 8.90 7.24
N ARG A 58 8.07 8.36 8.28
CA ARG A 58 8.57 8.39 9.66
C ARG A 58 8.14 7.09 10.32
N ASN A 59 9.10 6.28 10.74
CA ASN A 59 8.84 4.99 11.38
C ASN A 59 7.81 4.12 10.61
N ALA A 60 7.77 4.25 9.27
CA ALA A 60 6.70 3.70 8.44
C ALA A 60 6.67 2.17 8.44
N ASP A 61 7.77 1.52 8.79
CA ASP A 61 7.94 0.06 8.83
C ASP A 61 7.92 -0.53 10.24
N GLU A 62 7.73 0.30 11.28
CA GLU A 62 7.51 -0.16 12.64
C GLU A 62 6.12 -0.76 12.80
N LEU A 63 6.02 -1.84 13.59
CA LEU A 63 4.74 -2.44 13.94
C LEU A 63 3.97 -1.50 14.88
N MET A 64 2.70 -1.33 14.61
CA MET A 64 1.79 -0.51 15.40
C MET A 64 0.42 -1.18 15.49
N TYR A 65 -0.36 -0.79 16.49
CA TYR A 65 -1.77 -1.16 16.57
C TYR A 65 -2.58 -0.23 15.65
N PRO A 66 -3.22 -0.77 14.61
CA PRO A 66 -3.92 0.05 13.61
C PRO A 66 -5.27 0.57 14.08
N ALA A 67 -5.78 0.05 15.20
CA ALA A 67 -7.15 0.30 15.64
C ALA A 67 -8.14 0.08 14.47
N SER A 68 -9.21 0.86 14.40
CA SER A 68 -10.22 0.74 13.33
C SER A 68 -9.72 1.02 11.91
N MET A 69 -8.45 1.43 11.70
CA MET A 69 -7.88 1.52 10.36
C MET A 69 -7.74 0.11 9.73
N SER A 70 -7.61 -0.95 10.54
CA SER A 70 -7.57 -2.34 10.04
C SER A 70 -8.86 -2.77 9.34
N LYS A 71 -10.00 -2.09 9.56
CA LYS A 71 -11.25 -2.33 8.83
C LYS A 71 -11.12 -2.11 7.31
N LEU A 72 -10.05 -1.45 6.85
CA LEU A 72 -9.72 -1.41 5.43
C LEU A 72 -9.45 -2.83 4.89
N MET A 73 -8.84 -3.73 5.66
CA MET A 73 -8.66 -5.13 5.26
C MET A 73 -9.99 -5.88 5.31
N THR A 74 -10.82 -5.66 6.33
CA THR A 74 -12.18 -6.22 6.38
C THR A 74 -12.95 -5.88 5.10
N LEU A 75 -12.92 -4.61 4.69
CA LEU A 75 -13.56 -4.15 3.47
C LEU A 75 -12.88 -4.67 2.20
N ALA A 76 -11.56 -4.82 2.17
CA ALA A 76 -10.85 -5.41 1.03
C ALA A 76 -11.31 -6.86 0.76
N VAL A 77 -11.47 -7.67 1.82
CA VAL A 77 -12.03 -9.03 1.71
C VAL A 77 -13.47 -9.00 1.21
N VAL A 78 -14.31 -8.08 1.70
CA VAL A 78 -15.68 -7.90 1.24
C VAL A 78 -15.73 -7.48 -0.23
N PHE A 79 -14.93 -6.49 -0.62
CA PHE A 79 -14.90 -6.00 -2.00
C PHE A 79 -14.37 -7.05 -2.98
N LYS A 80 -13.41 -7.87 -2.55
CA LYS A 80 -12.95 -9.02 -3.33
C LYS A 80 -14.09 -10.02 -3.58
N ALA A 81 -14.86 -10.35 -2.55
CA ALA A 81 -15.99 -11.27 -2.65
C ALA A 81 -17.13 -10.69 -3.53
N LEU A 82 -17.42 -9.38 -3.42
CA LEU A 82 -18.35 -8.68 -4.29
C LEU A 82 -17.90 -8.69 -5.75
N LYS A 83 -16.62 -8.39 -6.01
CA LYS A 83 -16.03 -8.39 -7.36
C LYS A 83 -16.03 -9.79 -7.99
N ALA A 84 -15.87 -10.83 -7.17
CA ALA A 84 -15.95 -12.23 -7.59
C ALA A 84 -17.39 -12.75 -7.74
N GLY A 85 -18.39 -11.99 -7.31
CA GLY A 85 -19.80 -12.40 -7.33
C GLY A 85 -20.16 -13.46 -6.26
N GLU A 86 -19.29 -13.69 -5.28
CA GLU A 86 -19.53 -14.60 -4.15
C GLU A 86 -20.65 -14.08 -3.24
N ILE A 87 -20.76 -12.77 -3.09
CA ILE A 87 -21.82 -12.07 -2.37
C ILE A 87 -22.33 -10.88 -3.20
N LYS A 88 -23.49 -10.37 -2.85
CA LYS A 88 -24.12 -9.19 -3.48
C LYS A 88 -24.37 -8.09 -2.45
N LEU A 89 -24.41 -6.86 -2.88
CA LEU A 89 -24.74 -5.70 -2.02
C LEU A 89 -26.11 -5.84 -1.35
N SER A 90 -27.05 -6.54 -2.03
CA SER A 90 -28.41 -6.80 -1.53
C SER A 90 -28.53 -7.99 -0.58
N ASP A 91 -27.48 -8.81 -0.42
CA ASP A 91 -27.54 -9.95 0.47
C ASP A 91 -27.71 -9.47 1.91
N GLU A 92 -28.52 -10.18 2.68
CA GLU A 92 -28.84 -9.83 4.06
C GLU A 92 -28.04 -10.68 5.04
N PHE A 93 -27.26 -10.02 5.90
CA PHE A 93 -26.45 -10.65 6.94
C PHE A 93 -27.11 -10.50 8.31
N LEU A 94 -27.10 -11.59 9.07
CA LEU A 94 -27.68 -11.67 10.40
C LEU A 94 -26.81 -10.94 11.43
N MET A 95 -27.43 -10.13 12.29
CA MET A 95 -26.80 -9.60 13.49
C MET A 95 -26.87 -10.65 14.61
N SER A 96 -25.79 -11.39 14.79
CA SER A 96 -25.66 -12.40 15.84
C SER A 96 -25.63 -11.78 17.24
N GLU A 97 -25.81 -12.61 18.27
CA GLU A 97 -25.63 -12.18 19.65
C GLU A 97 -24.19 -11.72 19.93
N ASN A 98 -23.18 -12.40 19.35
CA ASN A 98 -21.78 -12.04 19.51
C ASN A 98 -21.48 -10.67 18.88
N ALA A 99 -21.91 -10.45 17.63
CA ALA A 99 -21.74 -9.16 16.94
C ALA A 99 -22.43 -8.02 17.70
N TRP A 100 -23.66 -8.25 18.18
CA TRP A 100 -24.39 -7.27 18.95
C TRP A 100 -23.77 -6.98 20.31
N ARG A 101 -23.29 -7.99 21.06
CA ARG A 101 -22.65 -7.81 22.38
C ARG A 101 -21.29 -7.14 22.27
N LYS A 102 -20.41 -7.61 21.37
CA LYS A 102 -19.04 -7.14 21.24
C LYS A 102 -18.87 -5.87 20.44
N GLY A 103 -19.75 -5.62 19.46
CA GLY A 103 -19.63 -4.50 18.53
C GLY A 103 -20.80 -3.53 18.53
N GLY A 104 -21.96 -3.94 19.04
CA GLY A 104 -23.19 -3.14 19.05
C GLY A 104 -23.36 -2.27 20.29
N ALA A 105 -24.59 -1.86 20.56
CA ALA A 105 -24.93 -0.94 21.65
C ALA A 105 -24.37 -1.33 23.02
N PRO A 106 -24.36 -2.62 23.45
CA PRO A 106 -23.83 -2.99 24.76
C PRO A 106 -22.33 -2.83 24.91
N SER A 107 -21.59 -2.79 23.78
CA SER A 107 -20.11 -2.72 23.81
C SER A 107 -19.55 -1.36 24.25
N GLY A 108 -20.34 -0.29 24.17
CA GLY A 108 -19.88 1.07 24.38
C GLY A 108 -18.87 1.57 23.33
N THR A 109 -18.63 0.78 22.28
CA THR A 109 -17.69 1.12 21.20
C THR A 109 -18.41 1.69 19.98
N SER A 110 -17.72 1.89 18.86
CA SER A 110 -18.31 2.37 17.61
C SER A 110 -19.29 1.36 17.05
N ALA A 111 -20.55 1.70 16.92
CA ALA A 111 -21.62 0.81 16.46
C ALA A 111 -22.51 1.46 15.40
N MET A 112 -23.02 0.65 14.49
CA MET A 112 -24.08 0.99 13.54
C MET A 112 -25.48 0.84 14.19
N PHE A 113 -25.52 0.19 15.35
CA PHE A 113 -26.75 -0.09 16.12
C PHE A 113 -27.75 -0.99 15.41
N VAL A 114 -27.25 -2.03 14.74
CA VAL A 114 -28.10 -3.07 14.16
C VAL A 114 -28.74 -3.88 15.32
N PRO A 115 -30.07 -4.00 15.40
CA PRO A 115 -30.70 -4.75 16.49
C PRO A 115 -30.39 -6.25 16.44
N LEU A 116 -30.27 -6.84 17.62
CA LEU A 116 -30.06 -8.27 17.79
C LEU A 116 -31.08 -9.11 17.01
N GLY A 117 -30.62 -10.15 16.31
CA GLY A 117 -31.46 -11.09 15.57
C GLY A 117 -32.10 -10.50 14.31
N THR A 118 -31.82 -9.22 13.97
CA THR A 118 -32.28 -8.65 12.70
C THR A 118 -31.21 -8.77 11.63
N LYS A 119 -31.60 -8.53 10.39
CA LYS A 119 -30.69 -8.52 9.25
C LYS A 119 -30.44 -7.11 8.74
N ALA A 120 -29.27 -6.89 8.16
CA ALA A 120 -28.91 -5.71 7.41
C ALA A 120 -28.27 -6.14 6.09
N THR A 121 -28.44 -5.34 5.04
CA THR A 121 -27.83 -5.64 3.75
C THR A 121 -26.30 -5.43 3.81
N VAL A 122 -25.55 -6.14 2.97
CA VAL A 122 -24.11 -5.96 2.83
C VAL A 122 -23.77 -4.51 2.55
N GLU A 123 -24.56 -3.81 1.72
CA GLU A 123 -24.38 -2.39 1.43
C GLU A 123 -24.52 -1.52 2.68
N GLU A 124 -25.54 -1.76 3.50
CA GLU A 124 -25.75 -1.03 4.75
C GLU A 124 -24.60 -1.26 5.72
N LEU A 125 -24.13 -2.51 5.84
CA LEU A 125 -22.98 -2.85 6.69
C LEU A 125 -21.69 -2.18 6.22
N ILE A 126 -21.43 -2.13 4.90
CA ILE A 126 -20.30 -1.38 4.33
C ILE A 126 -20.39 0.11 4.71
N LYS A 127 -21.57 0.75 4.54
CA LYS A 127 -21.79 2.13 4.96
C LYS A 127 -21.62 2.30 6.47
N GLY A 128 -22.08 1.36 7.27
CA GLY A 128 -21.87 1.33 8.72
C GLY A 128 -20.39 1.31 9.09
N ILE A 129 -19.57 0.56 8.36
CA ILE A 129 -18.11 0.47 8.58
C ILE A 129 -17.40 1.76 8.10
N THR A 130 -17.71 2.23 6.90
CA THR A 130 -16.99 3.37 6.29
C THR A 130 -17.33 4.70 6.97
N VAL A 131 -18.59 4.93 7.26
CA VAL A 131 -19.09 6.21 7.85
C VAL A 131 -18.95 6.23 9.36
N GLN A 132 -19.47 5.20 10.06
CA GLN A 132 -19.56 5.17 11.53
C GLN A 132 -18.46 4.36 12.19
N SER A 133 -17.71 3.56 11.41
CA SER A 133 -16.74 2.59 11.97
C SER A 133 -17.40 1.48 12.80
N GLY A 134 -18.63 1.07 12.46
CA GLY A 134 -19.43 0.09 13.20
C GLY A 134 -18.68 -1.22 13.44
N ASN A 135 -18.47 -1.56 14.71
CA ASN A 135 -17.86 -2.83 15.08
C ASN A 135 -18.85 -3.98 14.91
N ASP A 136 -20.12 -3.73 15.24
CA ASP A 136 -21.23 -4.67 15.00
C ASP A 136 -21.34 -5.06 13.52
N ALA A 137 -21.26 -4.08 12.63
CA ALA A 137 -21.27 -4.32 11.20
C ALA A 137 -20.06 -5.15 10.74
N ALA A 138 -18.86 -4.88 11.26
CA ALA A 138 -17.65 -5.62 10.90
C ALA A 138 -17.69 -7.08 11.39
N ILE A 139 -18.15 -7.32 12.64
CA ILE A 139 -18.29 -8.67 13.20
C ILE A 139 -19.41 -9.44 12.46
N SER A 140 -20.54 -8.79 12.19
CA SER A 140 -21.64 -9.42 11.42
C SER A 140 -21.16 -9.88 10.04
N ILE A 141 -20.41 -9.04 9.32
CA ILE A 141 -19.78 -9.42 8.04
C ILE A 141 -18.87 -10.64 8.23
N ALA A 142 -17.98 -10.60 9.22
CA ALA A 142 -17.03 -11.68 9.45
C ALA A 142 -17.72 -13.01 9.71
N GLU A 143 -18.74 -13.03 10.58
CA GLU A 143 -19.46 -14.25 10.93
C GLU A 143 -20.30 -14.79 9.77
N ASN A 144 -20.99 -13.92 9.02
CA ASN A 144 -21.81 -14.38 7.88
C ASN A 144 -20.94 -14.85 6.70
N MET A 145 -19.73 -14.30 6.51
CA MET A 145 -18.85 -14.72 5.42
C MET A 145 -17.93 -15.90 5.74
N ALA A 146 -17.62 -16.13 7.02
CA ALA A 146 -16.64 -17.16 7.43
C ALA A 146 -17.14 -18.07 8.57
N GLY A 147 -18.34 -17.86 9.08
CA GLY A 147 -18.91 -18.62 10.19
C GLY A 147 -18.47 -18.14 11.58
N ALA A 148 -17.25 -17.55 11.69
CA ALA A 148 -16.71 -17.01 12.94
C ALA A 148 -15.75 -15.84 12.66
N GLU A 149 -15.61 -14.92 13.64
CA GLU A 149 -14.77 -13.73 13.49
C GLU A 149 -13.27 -14.08 13.41
N ASP A 150 -12.80 -15.06 14.14
CA ASP A 150 -11.41 -15.55 14.13
C ASP A 150 -11.04 -16.19 12.78
N VAL A 151 -11.93 -17.02 12.21
CA VAL A 151 -11.76 -17.60 10.87
C VAL A 151 -11.68 -16.49 9.81
N PHE A 152 -12.49 -15.45 9.94
CA PHE A 152 -12.42 -14.29 9.06
C PHE A 152 -11.11 -13.52 9.23
N ALA A 153 -10.61 -13.38 10.45
CA ALA A 153 -9.34 -12.72 10.75
C ALA A 153 -8.14 -13.48 10.14
N ASP A 154 -8.20 -14.82 10.14
CA ASP A 154 -7.21 -15.65 9.43
C ASP A 154 -7.30 -15.43 7.91
N ARG A 155 -8.51 -15.35 7.34
CA ARG A 155 -8.69 -14.96 5.92
C ARG A 155 -8.13 -13.57 5.64
N MET A 156 -8.33 -12.57 6.51
CA MET A 156 -7.72 -11.23 6.39
C MET A 156 -6.19 -11.32 6.39
N THR A 157 -5.61 -12.15 7.25
CA THR A 157 -4.15 -12.33 7.33
C THR A 157 -3.61 -13.01 6.09
N GLN A 158 -4.30 -14.02 5.56
CA GLN A 158 -3.92 -14.66 4.30
C GLN A 158 -3.99 -13.67 3.13
N GLU A 159 -5.08 -12.92 3.01
CA GLU A 159 -5.22 -11.87 1.99
C GLU A 159 -4.08 -10.84 2.08
N ALA A 160 -3.71 -10.43 3.28
CA ALA A 160 -2.56 -9.56 3.48
C ALA A 160 -1.26 -10.15 2.91
N ARG A 161 -1.01 -11.45 3.10
CA ARG A 161 0.17 -12.13 2.53
C ARG A 161 0.15 -12.13 1.00
N ASP A 162 -1.02 -12.39 0.41
CA ASP A 162 -1.22 -12.40 -1.04
C ASP A 162 -0.99 -11.00 -1.64
N LEU A 163 -1.35 -9.95 -0.92
CA LEU A 163 -1.08 -8.55 -1.26
C LEU A 163 0.36 -8.10 -0.96
N GLY A 164 1.20 -8.96 -0.40
CA GLY A 164 2.59 -8.62 -0.04
C GLY A 164 2.74 -7.83 1.26
N LEU A 165 1.69 -7.74 2.10
CA LEU A 165 1.71 -7.13 3.42
C LEU A 165 2.29 -8.12 4.44
N LYS A 166 3.60 -8.23 4.47
CA LYS A 166 4.33 -9.31 5.16
C LYS A 166 4.30 -9.22 6.68
N LYS A 167 4.13 -8.00 7.23
CA LYS A 167 4.16 -7.73 8.67
C LYS A 167 2.77 -7.65 9.31
N SER A 168 1.73 -7.38 8.50
CA SER A 168 0.35 -7.23 9.00
C SER A 168 -0.23 -8.56 9.49
N VAL A 169 -0.79 -8.57 10.67
CA VAL A 169 -1.51 -9.70 11.26
C VAL A 169 -2.85 -9.21 11.79
N PHE A 170 -3.90 -9.95 11.54
CA PHE A 170 -5.26 -9.65 11.98
C PHE A 170 -5.77 -10.72 12.94
N LYS A 171 -6.42 -10.30 14.02
CA LYS A 171 -6.99 -11.18 15.05
C LYS A 171 -8.49 -10.98 15.23
N ASN A 172 -9.04 -9.95 14.61
CA ASN A 172 -10.47 -9.66 14.58
C ASN A 172 -10.79 -8.76 13.37
N ALA A 173 -12.07 -8.60 13.06
CA ALA A 173 -12.55 -7.79 11.95
C ALA A 173 -12.66 -6.29 12.28
N THR A 174 -12.45 -5.90 13.52
CA THR A 174 -12.79 -4.57 14.04
C THR A 174 -11.59 -3.66 14.27
N GLY A 175 -10.41 -4.22 14.56
CA GLY A 175 -9.25 -3.50 15.04
C GLY A 175 -9.31 -3.15 16.53
N LEU A 176 -10.20 -3.77 17.29
CA LEU A 176 -10.15 -3.75 18.75
C LEU A 176 -8.83 -4.37 19.21
N TYR A 177 -8.32 -3.88 20.32
CA TYR A 177 -7.01 -4.27 20.81
C TYR A 177 -6.87 -5.78 21.02
N GLN A 178 -5.83 -6.32 20.39
CA GLN A 178 -5.23 -7.62 20.70
C GLN A 178 -3.71 -7.51 20.45
N PRO A 179 -2.86 -8.08 21.31
CA PRO A 179 -1.40 -7.86 21.22
C PRO A 179 -0.78 -8.16 19.87
N GLU A 180 -1.31 -9.17 19.16
CA GLU A 180 -0.77 -9.59 17.87
C GLU A 180 -1.48 -8.93 16.66
N HIS A 181 -2.53 -8.13 16.89
CA HIS A 181 -3.24 -7.41 15.82
C HIS A 181 -2.46 -6.15 15.44
N GLN A 182 -1.50 -6.31 14.54
CA GLN A 182 -0.54 -5.27 14.22
C GLN A 182 -0.39 -5.08 12.71
N MET A 183 -0.06 -3.85 12.32
CA MET A 183 0.27 -3.45 10.95
C MET A 183 1.44 -2.46 10.97
N THR A 184 1.90 -2.06 9.78
CA THR A 184 2.79 -0.90 9.62
C THR A 184 2.08 0.22 8.87
N ALA A 185 2.54 1.47 9.01
CA ALA A 185 1.98 2.60 8.26
C ALA A 185 2.16 2.40 6.74
N ARG A 186 3.29 1.80 6.31
CA ARG A 186 3.52 1.46 4.90
C ARG A 186 2.51 0.44 4.39
N GLU A 187 2.27 -0.64 5.13
CA GLU A 187 1.33 -1.67 4.69
C GLU A 187 -0.11 -1.18 4.68
N LEU A 188 -0.48 -0.26 5.59
CA LEU A 188 -1.77 0.45 5.51
C LEU A 188 -1.88 1.32 4.26
N ALA A 189 -0.81 2.03 3.87
CA ALA A 189 -0.81 2.82 2.63
C ALA A 189 -0.91 1.92 1.39
N MET A 190 -0.21 0.79 1.38
CA MET A 190 -0.31 -0.22 0.31
C MET A 190 -1.72 -0.79 0.20
N LEU A 191 -2.36 -1.11 1.33
CA LEU A 191 -3.74 -1.59 1.38
C LEU A 191 -4.73 -0.54 0.88
N ALA A 192 -4.55 0.73 1.27
CA ALA A 192 -5.36 1.84 0.77
C ALA A 192 -5.21 2.01 -0.74
N ARG A 193 -3.97 1.95 -1.26
CA ARG A 193 -3.67 1.98 -2.69
C ARG A 193 -4.36 0.83 -3.43
N HIS A 194 -4.27 -0.38 -2.91
CA HIS A 194 -4.95 -1.56 -3.45
C HIS A 194 -6.48 -1.34 -3.52
N ALA A 195 -7.09 -0.86 -2.44
CA ALA A 195 -8.53 -0.58 -2.42
C ALA A 195 -8.95 0.46 -3.48
N ILE A 196 -8.13 1.49 -3.70
CA ILE A 196 -8.37 2.53 -4.72
C ILE A 196 -8.27 1.95 -6.14
N GLN A 197 -7.26 1.12 -6.40
CA GLN A 197 -6.95 0.65 -7.75
C GLN A 197 -7.79 -0.57 -8.16
N GLU A 198 -7.99 -1.51 -7.25
CA GLU A 198 -8.65 -2.78 -7.55
C GLU A 198 -10.16 -2.75 -7.34
N TYR A 199 -10.66 -1.84 -6.51
CA TYR A 199 -12.07 -1.77 -6.16
C TYR A 199 -12.68 -0.37 -6.40
N PRO A 200 -12.47 0.26 -7.58
CA PRO A 200 -12.95 1.62 -7.85
C PRO A 200 -14.47 1.75 -7.72
N ASP A 201 -15.22 0.70 -8.07
CA ASP A 201 -16.69 0.67 -7.99
C ASP A 201 -17.19 0.73 -6.53
N TYR A 202 -16.39 0.24 -5.58
CA TYR A 202 -16.75 0.23 -4.15
C TYR A 202 -16.03 1.32 -3.36
N TYR A 203 -15.00 1.94 -3.92
CA TYR A 203 -14.22 2.98 -3.24
C TYR A 203 -15.08 4.17 -2.84
N GLY A 204 -16.12 4.50 -3.62
CA GLY A 204 -17.06 5.60 -3.36
C GLY A 204 -17.73 5.54 -1.98
N TYR A 205 -17.84 4.36 -1.34
CA TYR A 205 -18.40 4.25 0.01
C TYR A 205 -17.60 5.00 1.07
N PHE A 206 -16.30 5.20 0.90
CA PHE A 206 -15.48 5.98 1.82
C PHE A 206 -15.76 7.49 1.75
N ALA A 207 -16.28 7.97 0.62
CA ALA A 207 -16.63 9.37 0.40
C ALA A 207 -18.03 9.74 0.89
N VAL A 208 -18.84 8.77 1.33
CA VAL A 208 -20.20 9.01 1.84
C VAL A 208 -20.10 9.89 3.08
N LYS A 209 -20.69 11.09 3.01
CA LYS A 209 -20.63 12.09 4.09
C LYS A 209 -21.53 11.76 5.26
N GLU A 210 -22.71 11.23 4.98
CA GLU A 210 -23.70 10.87 5.98
C GLU A 210 -24.45 9.60 5.56
N PHE A 211 -24.91 8.85 6.55
CA PHE A 211 -25.64 7.61 6.35
C PHE A 211 -26.79 7.53 7.35
N LEU A 212 -27.99 7.33 6.84
CA LEU A 212 -29.18 7.10 7.65
C LEU A 212 -29.45 5.60 7.71
N TYR A 213 -29.36 5.03 8.89
CA TYR A 213 -29.77 3.65 9.13
C TYR A 213 -30.90 3.62 10.17
N ARG A 214 -32.07 3.18 9.74
CA ARG A 214 -33.30 3.23 10.55
C ARG A 214 -33.53 4.67 11.07
N LYS A 215 -33.43 4.90 12.39
CA LYS A 215 -33.62 6.21 13.05
C LYS A 215 -32.29 6.93 13.35
N HIS A 216 -31.16 6.30 13.06
CA HIS A 216 -29.84 6.84 13.37
C HIS A 216 -29.21 7.52 12.15
N LYS A 217 -28.94 8.80 12.26
CA LYS A 217 -28.15 9.55 11.28
C LYS A 217 -26.69 9.58 11.72
N PHE A 218 -25.80 9.00 10.90
CA PHE A 218 -24.37 8.98 11.11
C PHE A 218 -23.67 9.96 10.19
N ILE A 219 -22.64 10.65 10.73
CA ILE A 219 -21.77 11.54 9.97
C ILE A 219 -20.41 10.87 9.84
N ASN A 220 -19.81 10.95 8.66
CA ASN A 220 -18.50 10.36 8.40
C ASN A 220 -17.46 10.89 9.40
N ARG A 221 -16.74 9.96 10.00
CA ARG A 221 -15.73 10.26 11.03
C ARG A 221 -14.42 10.80 10.50
N ASN A 222 -14.25 10.87 9.18
CA ASN A 222 -13.08 11.49 8.58
C ASN A 222 -13.13 13.02 8.78
N PRO A 223 -12.26 13.59 9.65
CA PRO A 223 -12.33 15.01 9.98
C PRO A 223 -11.88 15.92 8.85
N LEU A 224 -11.32 15.36 7.76
CA LEU A 224 -10.81 16.11 6.62
C LEU A 224 -11.86 16.39 5.54
N MET A 225 -13.05 15.75 5.61
CA MET A 225 -14.08 15.77 4.55
C MET A 225 -14.47 17.16 4.04
N ASN A 226 -14.33 18.20 4.86
CA ASN A 226 -14.64 19.58 4.48
C ASN A 226 -13.44 20.52 4.64
N LEU A 227 -12.24 19.99 4.90
CA LEU A 227 -11.03 20.75 5.20
C LEU A 227 -9.95 20.64 4.11
N VAL A 228 -9.91 19.52 3.40
CA VAL A 228 -8.92 19.27 2.35
C VAL A 228 -9.64 19.12 1.02
N ALA A 229 -9.21 19.88 0.03
CA ALA A 229 -9.78 19.78 -1.31
C ALA A 229 -9.52 18.37 -1.88
N GLY A 230 -10.55 17.78 -2.51
CA GLY A 230 -10.46 16.47 -3.14
C GLY A 230 -10.35 15.28 -2.17
N ILE A 231 -10.54 15.46 -0.87
CA ILE A 231 -10.60 14.37 0.10
C ILE A 231 -11.82 13.47 -0.16
N ASP A 232 -11.59 12.16 -0.24
CA ASP A 232 -12.65 11.19 -0.52
C ASP A 232 -12.49 9.86 0.24
N GLY A 233 -11.59 9.82 1.20
CA GLY A 233 -11.37 8.62 2.02
C GLY A 233 -10.39 8.85 3.15
N LEU A 234 -10.09 7.84 3.92
CA LEU A 234 -10.65 6.49 4.01
C LEU A 234 -11.14 6.17 5.43
N LYS A 235 -10.22 6.08 6.40
CA LYS A 235 -10.56 5.51 7.70
C LYS A 235 -9.77 6.11 8.85
N THR A 236 -10.47 6.40 9.97
CA THR A 236 -9.85 6.79 11.24
C THR A 236 -9.76 5.61 12.20
N GLY A 237 -8.81 5.65 13.12
CA GLY A 237 -8.64 4.72 14.21
C GLY A 237 -8.33 5.42 15.53
N TYR A 238 -8.68 4.80 16.63
CA TYR A 238 -8.30 5.16 17.99
C TYR A 238 -8.42 3.96 18.90
N ILE A 239 -7.37 3.68 19.63
CA ILE A 239 -7.36 2.88 20.85
C ILE A 239 -6.35 3.52 21.81
N LYS A 240 -6.49 3.25 23.10
CA LYS A 240 -5.62 3.84 24.14
C LYS A 240 -4.14 3.48 23.90
N GLU A 241 -3.87 2.28 23.42
CA GLU A 241 -2.53 1.72 23.26
C GLU A 241 -1.75 2.34 22.09
N SER A 242 -2.42 2.92 21.09
CA SER A 242 -1.77 3.49 19.91
C SER A 242 -2.11 4.96 19.65
N GLY A 243 -3.02 5.56 20.42
CA GLY A 243 -3.47 6.94 20.17
C GLY A 243 -4.35 7.06 18.92
N TYR A 244 -4.38 8.25 18.35
CA TYR A 244 -5.23 8.59 17.19
C TYR A 244 -4.50 8.35 15.88
N GLY A 245 -5.18 7.66 14.94
CA GLY A 245 -4.66 7.38 13.61
C GLY A 245 -5.67 7.70 12.51
N ILE A 246 -5.16 7.85 11.29
CA ILE A 246 -5.95 8.06 10.08
C ILE A 246 -5.23 7.50 8.85
N VAL A 247 -5.99 6.88 7.97
CA VAL A 247 -5.65 6.71 6.56
C VAL A 247 -6.51 7.68 5.78
N ALA A 248 -5.90 8.62 5.10
CA ALA A 248 -6.59 9.64 4.32
C ALA A 248 -6.16 9.58 2.84
N SER A 249 -7.08 9.87 1.92
CA SER A 249 -6.77 10.02 0.52
C SER A 249 -7.46 11.24 -0.05
N ALA A 250 -6.72 12.00 -0.86
CA ALA A 250 -7.22 13.16 -1.58
C ALA A 250 -6.76 13.13 -3.04
N LYS A 251 -7.61 13.62 -3.95
CA LYS A 251 -7.29 13.77 -5.38
C LYS A 251 -7.40 15.23 -5.80
N GLN A 252 -6.30 15.80 -6.29
CA GLN A 252 -6.24 17.18 -6.80
C GLN A 252 -5.53 17.20 -8.15
N GLU A 253 -6.07 17.91 -9.12
CA GLU A 253 -5.48 18.09 -10.45
C GLU A 253 -5.04 16.76 -11.11
N GLY A 254 -5.87 15.72 -10.96
CA GLY A 254 -5.60 14.38 -11.50
C GLY A 254 -4.72 13.50 -10.62
N ARG A 255 -3.94 14.06 -9.70
CA ARG A 255 -3.01 13.37 -8.81
C ARG A 255 -3.70 12.94 -7.51
N ARG A 256 -3.44 11.71 -7.06
CA ARG A 256 -3.97 11.18 -5.80
C ARG A 256 -2.85 10.89 -4.80
N LEU A 257 -3.01 11.40 -3.58
CA LEU A 257 -2.12 11.10 -2.46
C LEU A 257 -2.83 10.28 -1.39
N ILE A 258 -2.07 9.41 -0.73
CA ILE A 258 -2.48 8.63 0.45
C ILE A 258 -1.58 9.03 1.60
N ALA A 259 -2.17 9.47 2.70
CA ALA A 259 -1.47 9.79 3.96
C ALA A 259 -1.92 8.81 5.04
N VAL A 260 -0.97 8.20 5.73
CA VAL A 260 -1.22 7.39 6.93
C VAL A 260 -0.49 8.04 8.10
N LEU A 261 -1.21 8.28 9.19
CA LEU A 261 -0.65 8.73 10.46
C LEU A 261 -1.17 7.84 11.58
N ASN A 262 -0.32 7.53 12.55
CA ASN A 262 -0.69 6.82 13.76
C ASN A 262 0.09 7.37 14.96
N GLY A 263 -0.44 7.24 16.16
CA GLY A 263 0.21 7.71 17.37
C GLY A 263 0.11 9.21 17.61
N CYS A 264 -0.91 9.87 17.05
CA CYS A 264 -1.23 11.26 17.44
C CYS A 264 -1.83 11.29 18.85
N ALA A 265 -1.50 12.34 19.62
CA ALA A 265 -1.95 12.46 21.01
C ALA A 265 -3.45 12.80 21.11
N THR A 266 -3.97 13.59 20.17
CA THR A 266 -5.38 14.01 20.17
C THR A 266 -6.03 13.86 18.79
N ALA A 267 -7.36 13.92 18.76
CA ALA A 267 -8.12 13.90 17.51
C ALA A 267 -7.86 15.15 16.66
N GLU A 268 -7.62 16.30 17.30
CA GLU A 268 -7.26 17.57 16.66
C GLU A 268 -5.87 17.46 16.03
N GLU A 269 -4.89 16.94 16.77
CA GLU A 269 -3.53 16.73 16.25
C GLU A 269 -3.55 15.81 15.02
N ARG A 270 -4.28 14.67 15.08
CA ARG A 270 -4.47 13.79 13.94
C ARG A 270 -5.04 14.52 12.73
N ARG A 271 -6.08 15.35 12.91
CA ARG A 271 -6.70 16.15 11.85
C ARG A 271 -5.70 17.12 11.22
N ASP A 272 -5.04 17.90 12.07
CA ASP A 272 -4.19 18.99 11.60
C ASP A 272 -2.90 18.48 10.96
N GLU A 273 -2.29 17.43 11.52
CA GLU A 273 -1.11 16.80 10.96
C GLU A 273 -1.41 16.07 9.63
N ALA A 274 -2.55 15.40 9.51
CA ALA A 274 -2.94 14.76 8.27
C ALA A 274 -3.23 15.78 7.16
N ARG A 275 -3.88 16.90 7.50
CA ARG A 275 -4.07 18.03 6.57
C ARG A 275 -2.73 18.60 6.11
N ARG A 276 -1.84 18.93 7.05
CA ARG A 276 -0.52 19.48 6.75
C ARG A 276 0.29 18.55 5.83
N LEU A 277 0.27 17.24 6.10
CA LEU A 277 1.01 16.26 5.32
C LEU A 277 0.50 16.17 3.87
N LEU A 278 -0.83 16.13 3.67
CA LEU A 278 -1.44 16.12 2.33
C LEU A 278 -1.16 17.43 1.58
N GLU A 279 -1.41 18.60 2.20
CA GLU A 279 -1.16 19.90 1.60
C GLU A 279 0.32 20.08 1.23
N TRP A 280 1.22 19.64 2.12
CA TRP A 280 2.66 19.65 1.84
C TRP A 280 3.02 18.78 0.64
N GLY A 281 2.44 17.57 0.53
CA GLY A 281 2.67 16.68 -0.59
C GLY A 281 2.21 17.24 -1.93
N PHE A 282 1.03 17.84 -1.98
CA PHE A 282 0.54 18.47 -3.22
C PHE A 282 1.37 19.69 -3.60
N LYS A 283 1.79 20.50 -2.63
CA LYS A 283 2.53 21.76 -2.88
C LYS A 283 4.00 21.55 -3.24
N ASN A 284 4.67 20.60 -2.61
CA ASN A 284 6.14 20.56 -2.60
C ASN A 284 6.75 19.51 -3.54
N PHE A 285 5.95 18.76 -4.28
CA PHE A 285 6.45 17.80 -5.25
C PHE A 285 6.01 18.16 -6.66
N SER A 286 6.86 17.86 -7.62
CA SER A 286 6.56 17.94 -9.04
C SER A 286 6.99 16.68 -9.74
N GLU A 287 6.29 16.34 -10.81
CA GLU A 287 6.70 15.27 -11.70
C GLU A 287 7.92 15.71 -12.51
N VAL A 288 8.91 14.84 -12.59
CA VAL A 288 10.13 15.05 -13.37
C VAL A 288 10.31 13.85 -14.27
N LYS A 289 10.33 14.10 -15.59
CA LYS A 289 10.62 13.07 -16.58
C LYS A 289 12.11 12.76 -16.57
N LEU A 290 12.46 11.47 -16.43
CA LEU A 290 13.84 10.98 -16.44
C LEU A 290 14.24 10.38 -17.78
N PHE A 291 13.33 9.66 -18.44
CA PHE A 291 13.60 8.98 -19.72
C PHE A 291 12.39 9.11 -20.65
N ASP A 292 12.65 9.21 -21.93
CA ASP A 292 11.63 9.23 -22.96
C ASP A 292 11.07 7.81 -23.24
N ALA A 293 9.89 7.76 -23.84
CA ALA A 293 9.26 6.50 -24.25
C ALA A 293 10.18 5.70 -25.17
N GLY A 294 10.44 4.44 -24.84
CA GLY A 294 11.31 3.56 -25.60
C GLY A 294 12.82 3.76 -25.39
N GLU A 295 13.23 4.75 -24.61
CA GLU A 295 14.64 4.93 -24.22
C GLU A 295 15.13 3.74 -23.38
N VAL A 296 16.36 3.28 -23.65
CA VAL A 296 16.99 2.17 -22.91
C VAL A 296 17.53 2.72 -21.59
N ILE A 297 16.91 2.30 -20.50
CA ILE A 297 17.25 2.72 -19.13
C ILE A 297 18.44 1.93 -18.58
N GLY A 298 18.59 0.69 -19.04
CA GLY A 298 19.68 -0.18 -18.62
C GLY A 298 19.50 -1.60 -19.16
N HIS A 299 20.27 -2.53 -18.60
CA HIS A 299 20.30 -3.91 -19.08
C HIS A 299 20.16 -4.90 -17.93
N ALA A 300 19.43 -6.01 -18.16
CA ALA A 300 19.36 -7.14 -17.25
C ALA A 300 20.12 -8.34 -17.81
N ARG A 301 20.85 -9.07 -16.93
CA ARG A 301 21.56 -10.28 -17.32
C ARG A 301 20.60 -11.42 -17.61
N VAL A 302 20.83 -12.11 -18.72
CA VAL A 302 20.07 -13.30 -19.16
C VAL A 302 20.99 -14.53 -19.08
N TRP A 303 20.49 -15.62 -18.51
CA TRP A 303 21.19 -16.90 -18.49
C TRP A 303 20.62 -17.87 -19.53
N GLY A 304 21.47 -18.38 -20.38
CA GLY A 304 21.11 -19.34 -21.42
C GLY A 304 20.27 -18.75 -22.57
N GLY A 305 20.35 -17.41 -22.75
CA GLY A 305 19.75 -16.69 -23.87
C GLY A 305 20.66 -16.51 -25.07
N GLU A 306 20.08 -16.18 -26.24
CA GLU A 306 20.82 -15.80 -27.45
C GLU A 306 21.69 -14.55 -27.22
N ARG A 307 21.34 -13.73 -26.22
CA ARG A 307 22.10 -12.58 -25.73
C ARG A 307 22.37 -12.69 -24.24
N MET A 308 23.53 -12.21 -23.78
CA MET A 308 23.89 -12.20 -22.36
C MET A 308 23.14 -11.16 -21.56
N PHE A 309 22.71 -10.10 -22.20
CA PHE A 309 21.96 -8.99 -21.60
C PHE A 309 20.77 -8.63 -22.48
N VAL A 310 19.68 -8.21 -21.85
CA VAL A 310 18.50 -7.68 -22.53
C VAL A 310 18.32 -6.21 -22.13
N PRO A 311 18.12 -5.30 -23.10
CA PRO A 311 17.82 -3.90 -22.79
C PRO A 311 16.44 -3.78 -22.15
N LEU A 312 16.32 -2.83 -21.22
CA LEU A 312 15.11 -2.54 -20.45
C LEU A 312 14.64 -1.12 -20.74
N THR A 313 13.33 -0.95 -20.92
CA THR A 313 12.66 0.33 -21.14
C THR A 313 11.51 0.53 -20.16
N GLY A 314 10.98 1.76 -20.08
CA GLY A 314 9.68 2.05 -19.48
C GLY A 314 8.51 1.64 -20.39
N ASN A 315 7.30 1.63 -19.84
CA ASN A 315 6.06 1.55 -20.63
C ASN A 315 5.54 2.97 -20.92
N GLY A 316 6.20 3.68 -21.83
CA GLY A 316 6.02 5.10 -22.07
C GLY A 316 7.14 5.93 -21.44
N ASP A 317 6.91 7.25 -21.27
CA ASP A 317 7.84 8.13 -20.55
C ASP A 317 8.00 7.65 -19.11
N VAL A 318 9.21 7.71 -18.60
CA VAL A 318 9.53 7.37 -17.21
C VAL A 318 9.67 8.65 -16.40
N SER A 319 8.67 8.91 -15.56
CA SER A 319 8.63 10.07 -14.67
C SER A 319 8.68 9.64 -13.22
N ILE A 320 9.16 10.52 -12.36
CA ILE A 320 9.19 10.34 -10.91
C ILE A 320 8.72 11.61 -10.20
N TRP A 321 8.26 11.44 -8.96
CA TRP A 321 7.94 12.57 -8.09
C TRP A 321 9.18 13.00 -7.31
N LEU A 322 9.60 14.26 -7.50
CA LEU A 322 10.70 14.86 -6.76
C LEU A 322 10.23 16.07 -5.95
N ALA A 323 10.81 16.25 -4.77
CA ALA A 323 10.64 17.47 -4.01
C ALA A 323 11.19 18.66 -4.81
N ARG A 324 10.44 19.75 -4.85
CA ARG A 324 10.85 21.00 -5.54
C ARG A 324 12.08 21.65 -4.91
N GLN A 325 12.34 21.39 -3.64
CA GLN A 325 13.48 21.85 -2.88
C GLN A 325 14.18 20.68 -2.16
N PRO A 326 15.52 20.59 -2.17
CA PRO A 326 16.42 21.44 -2.94
C PRO A 326 16.31 21.19 -4.45
N ALA A 327 16.52 22.22 -5.25
CA ALA A 327 16.62 22.07 -6.69
C ALA A 327 17.81 21.15 -7.03
N ASN A 328 17.63 20.20 -7.95
CA ASN A 328 18.62 19.22 -8.38
C ASN A 328 19.19 18.34 -7.24
N PRO A 329 18.36 17.53 -6.57
CA PRO A 329 18.86 16.58 -5.58
C PRO A 329 19.74 15.53 -6.26
N ARG A 330 20.76 15.04 -5.55
CA ARG A 330 21.53 13.86 -6.00
C ARG A 330 20.60 12.65 -5.98
N LEU A 331 20.37 12.04 -7.14
CA LEU A 331 19.54 10.85 -7.28
C LEU A 331 20.43 9.62 -7.29
N ARG A 332 19.97 8.58 -6.58
CA ARG A 332 20.52 7.23 -6.68
C ARG A 332 19.51 6.34 -7.39
N ALA A 333 19.87 5.87 -8.58
CA ALA A 333 19.03 4.97 -9.37
C ALA A 333 19.59 3.55 -9.34
N LEU A 334 18.73 2.55 -9.10
CA LEU A 334 19.07 1.14 -9.08
C LEU A 334 18.05 0.35 -9.90
N ILE A 335 18.52 -0.53 -10.78
CA ILE A 335 17.68 -1.52 -11.46
C ILE A 335 17.62 -2.78 -10.59
N ILE A 336 16.42 -3.16 -10.17
CA ILE A 336 16.18 -4.31 -9.30
C ILE A 336 15.42 -5.37 -10.11
N TYR A 337 15.98 -6.59 -10.19
CA TYR A 337 15.37 -7.72 -10.87
C TYR A 337 15.81 -9.05 -10.23
N ASN A 338 15.02 -10.10 -10.44
CA ASN A 338 15.38 -11.46 -10.01
C ASN A 338 16.30 -12.08 -11.07
N GLY A 339 17.60 -11.86 -10.92
CA GLY A 339 18.59 -12.26 -11.91
C GLY A 339 19.31 -13.57 -11.59
N PRO A 340 19.90 -14.20 -12.63
CA PRO A 340 19.75 -13.88 -14.04
C PRO A 340 18.39 -14.27 -14.61
N LEU A 341 17.86 -13.47 -15.57
CA LEU A 341 16.58 -13.75 -16.24
C LEU A 341 16.70 -15.02 -17.09
N LYS A 342 15.59 -15.74 -17.23
CA LYS A 342 15.55 -16.99 -18.01
C LYS A 342 14.75 -16.80 -19.32
N PRO A 343 15.34 -17.10 -20.49
CA PRO A 343 14.64 -17.02 -21.76
C PRO A 343 13.62 -18.18 -21.93
N PRO A 344 12.58 -18.05 -22.79
CA PRO A 344 12.38 -16.92 -23.69
C PRO A 344 11.82 -15.71 -22.95
N LEU A 345 12.30 -14.50 -23.32
CA LEU A 345 11.79 -13.21 -22.85
C LEU A 345 11.09 -12.53 -24.01
N ARG A 346 9.92 -11.94 -23.76
CA ARG A 346 9.16 -11.24 -24.79
C ARG A 346 9.24 -9.73 -24.61
N LYS A 347 9.32 -8.99 -25.69
CA LYS A 347 9.18 -7.54 -25.67
C LYS A 347 7.90 -7.12 -24.93
N GLY A 348 8.01 -6.17 -24.01
CA GLY A 348 6.90 -5.71 -23.17
C GLY A 348 6.63 -6.55 -21.93
N GLU A 349 7.41 -7.62 -21.68
CA GLU A 349 7.34 -8.38 -20.43
C GLU A 349 7.98 -7.59 -19.30
N GLN A 350 7.25 -7.43 -18.16
CA GLN A 350 7.80 -6.78 -16.98
C GLN A 350 8.76 -7.72 -16.24
N VAL A 351 10.03 -7.36 -16.15
CA VAL A 351 11.07 -8.21 -15.55
C VAL A 351 11.89 -7.53 -14.49
N ALA A 352 11.78 -6.19 -14.36
CA ALA A 352 12.60 -5.40 -13.46
C ALA A 352 11.83 -4.18 -12.93
N ARG A 353 12.47 -3.43 -12.02
CA ARG A 353 12.01 -2.13 -11.53
C ARG A 353 13.21 -1.18 -11.42
N LEU A 354 13.01 0.06 -11.81
CA LEU A 354 13.93 1.16 -11.52
C LEU A 354 13.54 1.75 -10.16
N ARG A 355 14.42 1.68 -9.18
CA ARG A 355 14.26 2.38 -7.90
C ARG A 355 15.12 3.64 -7.90
N VAL A 356 14.48 4.79 -7.73
CA VAL A 356 15.14 6.08 -7.61
C VAL A 356 14.93 6.61 -6.20
N THR A 357 16.03 6.91 -5.50
CA THR A 357 16.00 7.41 -4.12
C THR A 357 16.72 8.75 -4.06
N THR A 358 16.14 9.70 -3.33
CA THR A 358 16.75 10.99 -2.99
C THR A 358 17.48 10.93 -1.65
N PRO A 359 18.35 11.90 -1.34
CA PRO A 359 18.97 12.00 -0.01
C PRO A 359 17.97 12.15 1.15
N SER A 360 16.77 12.70 0.88
CA SER A 360 15.67 12.82 1.84
C SER A 360 14.82 11.54 1.94
N GLU A 361 15.33 10.40 1.47
CA GLU A 361 14.68 9.08 1.49
C GLU A 361 13.36 8.99 0.70
N THR A 362 13.04 9.99 -0.13
CA THR A 362 11.96 9.84 -1.10
C THR A 362 12.30 8.72 -2.06
N THR A 363 11.43 7.74 -2.19
CA THR A 363 11.65 6.56 -3.04
C THR A 363 10.56 6.46 -4.10
N ASN A 364 10.98 6.37 -5.36
CA ASN A 364 10.11 6.08 -6.50
C ASN A 364 10.51 4.72 -7.08
N GLU A 365 9.53 3.89 -7.40
CA GLU A 365 9.74 2.63 -8.13
C GLU A 365 8.94 2.66 -9.43
N VAL A 366 9.62 2.43 -10.55
CA VAL A 366 9.00 2.40 -11.89
C VAL A 366 9.23 1.02 -12.50
N PRO A 367 8.20 0.33 -13.00
CA PRO A 367 8.37 -0.96 -13.64
C PRO A 367 9.19 -0.83 -14.92
N LEU A 368 10.06 -1.81 -15.18
CA LEU A 368 10.86 -1.90 -16.39
C LEU A 368 10.51 -3.16 -17.16
N TYR A 369 10.50 -3.02 -18.47
CA TYR A 369 10.04 -3.99 -19.44
C TYR A 369 11.14 -4.36 -20.40
N VAL A 370 11.08 -5.58 -20.91
CA VAL A 370 11.97 -6.10 -21.95
C VAL A 370 11.77 -5.28 -23.25
N ALA A 371 12.84 -4.69 -23.76
CA ALA A 371 12.77 -3.84 -24.95
C ALA A 371 12.74 -4.65 -26.28
N GLU A 372 13.26 -5.88 -26.28
CA GLU A 372 13.33 -6.74 -27.44
C GLU A 372 13.25 -8.23 -27.03
N ASP A 373 12.76 -9.09 -27.96
CA ASP A 373 12.66 -10.53 -27.71
C ASP A 373 14.06 -11.15 -27.54
N VAL A 374 14.17 -12.12 -26.60
CA VAL A 374 15.37 -12.91 -26.40
C VAL A 374 15.01 -14.39 -26.40
N GLY A 375 15.44 -15.11 -27.43
CA GLY A 375 15.28 -16.53 -27.56
C GLY A 375 16.23 -17.37 -26.71
N ARG A 376 16.02 -18.67 -26.66
CA ARG A 376 16.91 -19.61 -25.96
C ARG A 376 18.14 -19.89 -26.79
N ALA A 377 19.32 -19.80 -26.22
CA ALA A 377 20.56 -20.19 -26.87
C ALA A 377 20.68 -21.71 -27.08
N GLY A 378 21.50 -22.12 -28.04
CA GLY A 378 21.90 -23.50 -28.21
C GLY A 378 22.64 -24.10 -27.04
N VAL A 379 22.76 -25.44 -26.99
CA VAL A 379 23.28 -26.18 -25.83
C VAL A 379 24.71 -25.75 -25.44
N MET A 380 25.60 -25.52 -26.41
CA MET A 380 26.99 -25.12 -26.17
C MET A 380 27.09 -23.76 -25.42
N ARG A 381 26.33 -22.76 -25.86
CA ARG A 381 26.31 -21.44 -25.21
C ARG A 381 25.72 -21.51 -23.82
N ARG A 382 24.66 -22.31 -23.63
CA ARG A 382 24.07 -22.56 -22.30
C ARG A 382 25.06 -23.22 -21.33
N GLY A 383 25.87 -24.15 -21.82
CA GLY A 383 26.95 -24.78 -21.06
C GLY A 383 28.01 -23.74 -20.60
N LEU A 384 28.44 -22.86 -21.53
CA LEU A 384 29.41 -21.81 -21.24
C LEU A 384 28.83 -20.79 -20.22
N ASP A 385 27.59 -20.35 -20.40
CA ASP A 385 26.91 -19.45 -19.46
C ASP A 385 26.80 -20.06 -18.06
N THR A 386 26.58 -21.38 -17.97
CA THR A 386 26.54 -22.11 -16.69
C THR A 386 27.89 -22.09 -16.01
N LEU A 387 28.98 -22.35 -16.73
CA LEU A 387 30.33 -22.30 -16.18
C LEU A 387 30.69 -20.89 -15.70
N LEU A 388 30.38 -19.87 -16.50
CA LEU A 388 30.59 -18.45 -16.12
C LEU A 388 29.76 -18.07 -14.88
N TYR A 389 28.50 -18.48 -14.82
CA TYR A 389 27.64 -18.23 -13.68
C TYR A 389 28.18 -18.89 -12.40
N LEU A 390 28.60 -20.15 -12.48
CA LEU A 390 29.19 -20.86 -11.34
C LEU A 390 30.50 -20.23 -10.90
N ALA A 391 31.33 -19.76 -11.84
CA ALA A 391 32.62 -19.10 -11.55
C ALA A 391 32.45 -17.70 -10.93
N THR A 392 31.32 -17.00 -11.20
CA THR A 392 31.10 -15.61 -10.74
C THR A 392 30.09 -15.46 -9.62
N ARG A 393 29.33 -16.51 -9.28
CA ARG A 393 28.23 -16.43 -8.28
C ARG A 393 28.68 -16.12 -6.84
N TRP A 394 29.99 -16.28 -6.56
CA TRP A 394 30.61 -16.00 -5.28
C TRP A 394 31.24 -14.60 -5.18
N ILE A 395 31.29 -13.87 -6.29
CA ILE A 395 31.70 -12.47 -6.32
C ILE A 395 30.47 -11.63 -5.94
N PRO A 396 30.51 -10.86 -4.83
CA PRO A 396 29.38 -10.08 -4.34
C PRO A 396 28.97 -8.94 -5.28
#